data_4563dfff599fafea2acce2ec8de7194c
#
_entry.id   4563dfff599fafea2acce2ec8de7194c
#
_cell.length_a   1.000
_cell.length_b   1.000
_cell.length_c   1.000
_cell.angle_alpha   90.00
_cell.angle_beta   90.00
_cell.angle_gamma   90.00
#
_symmetry.space_group_name_H-M   'P 1'
#
loop_
_entity.id
_entity.type
_entity.pdbx_description
1 polymer ?
#
loop_
_entity_poly.entity_id
_entity_poly.type
_entity_poly.pdbx_seq_one_letter_code
_entity_poly.pdbx_strand_id
1 'polypeptide(L)'
;MSALDALASWPVDRATGAVVGAAGTRATAGDTAWTTRIASVTKLLVSYACLVALEEGTLALEQPAGPPGSTVRHLLAHASGLPFEGSAPIARPGERRIYSNTGFERLGDALASAAGMPVATYLAEAVLRPLGMDRTDLRGSPAKDAWSTVDDLARFANQLLAPTLVAPGTLDEATTEQFPGLAGVVPGLGSYDPNPWGLGFELKGTKSPHWTAPEGSPRTFGHFGGSGSFLWVDPDARLACVVLTDREFGDWATPLWSALSSAALSERAGA
;
A
#
# COMPACT_ATOMS: atom_id res chain seq x y z
N MET A 1 -20.63 18.33 6.92
CA MET A 1 -20.58 16.85 7.12
C MET A 1 -19.22 16.39 6.66
N SER A 2 -18.54 15.56 7.45
CA SER A 2 -17.27 15.00 7.03
C SER A 2 -17.46 13.91 5.98
N ALA A 3 -16.52 13.79 5.03
CA ALA A 3 -16.50 12.68 4.07
C ALA A 3 -16.62 11.31 4.77
N LEU A 4 -16.04 11.20 5.96
CA LEU A 4 -16.08 9.97 6.78
C LEU A 4 -17.47 9.67 7.38
N ASP A 5 -18.42 10.62 7.38
CA ASP A 5 -19.79 10.36 7.85
C ASP A 5 -20.47 9.30 6.97
N ALA A 6 -20.03 9.14 5.71
CA ALA A 6 -20.52 8.11 4.80
C ALA A 6 -20.28 6.68 5.32
N LEU A 7 -19.26 6.46 6.15
CA LEU A 7 -18.94 5.13 6.71
C LEU A 7 -20.13 4.51 7.48
N ALA A 8 -20.97 5.35 8.13
CA ALA A 8 -22.11 4.89 8.87
C ALA A 8 -23.22 4.24 7.99
N SER A 9 -23.19 4.48 6.67
CA SER A 9 -24.16 3.91 5.72
C SER A 9 -23.60 2.71 4.94
N TRP A 10 -22.35 2.32 5.17
CA TRP A 10 -21.74 1.20 4.47
C TRP A 10 -22.35 -0.14 4.93
N PRO A 11 -22.46 -1.13 4.04
CA PRO A 11 -23.03 -2.44 4.35
C PRO A 11 -22.02 -3.33 5.10
N VAL A 12 -21.53 -2.85 6.24
CA VAL A 12 -20.54 -3.49 7.13
C VAL A 12 -20.99 -3.31 8.58
N ASP A 13 -20.60 -4.22 9.48
CA ASP A 13 -20.96 -4.08 10.90
C ASP A 13 -20.05 -3.06 11.59
N ARG A 14 -18.79 -2.96 11.11
CA ARG A 14 -17.82 -2.01 11.64
C ARG A 14 -17.01 -1.37 10.50
N ALA A 15 -17.00 -0.04 10.50
CA ALA A 15 -16.11 0.77 9.66
C ALA A 15 -15.44 1.85 10.51
N THR A 16 -14.17 2.09 10.23
CA THR A 16 -13.40 3.16 10.87
C THR A 16 -12.44 3.77 9.86
N GLY A 17 -12.18 5.07 9.96
CA GLY A 17 -11.34 5.73 8.98
C GLY A 17 -10.73 7.04 9.48
N ALA A 18 -9.72 7.51 8.74
CA ALA A 18 -9.09 8.79 8.93
C ALA A 18 -8.79 9.47 7.61
N VAL A 19 -8.94 10.78 7.57
CA VAL A 19 -8.40 11.67 6.54
C VAL A 19 -7.18 12.37 7.14
N VAL A 20 -6.05 12.28 6.46
CA VAL A 20 -4.75 12.75 6.93
C VAL A 20 -4.23 13.80 5.96
N GLY A 21 -3.80 14.95 6.49
CA GLY A 21 -3.11 16.00 5.75
C GLY A 21 -1.64 16.08 6.13
N ALA A 22 -0.90 16.98 5.48
CA ALA A 22 0.53 17.16 5.77
C ALA A 22 0.83 17.56 7.22
N ALA A 23 -0.12 18.21 7.91
CA ALA A 23 0.01 18.62 9.32
C ALA A 23 -0.48 17.54 10.32
N GLY A 24 -0.91 16.38 9.84
CA GLY A 24 -1.45 15.27 10.64
C GLY A 24 -2.90 14.94 10.32
N THR A 25 -3.53 14.16 11.18
CA THR A 25 -4.93 13.71 11.03
C THR A 25 -5.90 14.90 11.09
N ARG A 26 -6.75 15.03 10.08
CA ARG A 26 -7.75 16.10 9.94
C ARG A 26 -9.13 15.68 10.46
N ALA A 27 -9.52 14.44 10.20
CA ALA A 27 -10.80 13.88 10.60
C ALA A 27 -10.67 12.39 10.88
N THR A 28 -11.51 11.89 11.77
CA THR A 28 -11.63 10.46 12.07
C THR A 28 -13.11 10.09 12.21
N ALA A 29 -13.43 8.82 11.96
CA ALA A 29 -14.75 8.24 12.25
C ALA A 29 -14.60 6.79 12.73
N GLY A 30 -15.54 6.35 13.55
CA GLY A 30 -15.53 5.03 14.16
C GLY A 30 -14.50 4.87 15.28
N ASP A 31 -14.23 3.63 15.68
CA ASP A 31 -13.23 3.29 16.70
C ASP A 31 -11.84 3.17 16.05
N THR A 32 -11.08 4.25 16.04
CA THR A 32 -9.76 4.32 15.38
C THR A 32 -8.70 3.45 16.05
N ALA A 33 -8.97 2.99 17.28
CA ALA A 33 -8.10 2.09 18.04
C ALA A 33 -8.41 0.60 17.80
N TRP A 34 -9.47 0.29 17.05
CA TRP A 34 -9.81 -1.10 16.70
C TRP A 34 -8.74 -1.75 15.86
N THR A 35 -8.18 -2.86 16.37
CA THR A 35 -7.16 -3.63 15.68
C THR A 35 -7.81 -4.69 14.79
N THR A 36 -7.48 -4.70 13.50
CA THR A 36 -7.96 -5.70 12.55
C THR A 36 -6.87 -6.07 11.55
N ARG A 37 -7.09 -7.16 10.82
CA ARG A 37 -6.22 -7.59 9.72
C ARG A 37 -6.36 -6.62 8.54
N ILE A 38 -5.23 -6.12 8.04
CA ILE A 38 -5.21 -5.14 6.95
C ILE A 38 -4.96 -5.76 5.57
N ALA A 39 -4.87 -7.09 5.49
CA ALA A 39 -4.61 -7.84 4.27
C ALA A 39 -3.48 -7.20 3.43
N SER A 40 -3.70 -6.94 2.14
CA SER A 40 -2.64 -6.46 1.24
C SER A 40 -2.15 -5.03 1.49
N VAL A 41 -2.79 -4.24 2.37
CA VAL A 41 -2.20 -2.98 2.88
C VAL A 41 -0.88 -3.27 3.61
N THR A 42 -0.66 -4.50 4.11
CA THR A 42 0.63 -5.01 4.62
C THR A 42 1.79 -4.70 3.68
N LYS A 43 1.56 -4.81 2.37
CA LYS A 43 2.61 -4.59 1.36
C LYS A 43 3.20 -3.18 1.41
N LEU A 44 2.39 -2.17 1.75
CA LEU A 44 2.88 -0.80 1.91
C LEU A 44 3.90 -0.71 3.05
N LEU A 45 3.62 -1.34 4.18
CA LEU A 45 4.50 -1.35 5.35
C LEU A 45 5.81 -2.10 5.05
N VAL A 46 5.72 -3.28 4.43
CA VAL A 46 6.89 -4.09 4.07
C VAL A 46 7.73 -3.39 3.00
N SER A 47 7.09 -2.77 2.01
CA SER A 47 7.80 -1.99 0.99
C SER A 47 8.53 -0.80 1.61
N TYR A 48 7.90 -0.10 2.54
CA TYR A 48 8.54 1.01 3.24
C TYR A 48 9.74 0.54 4.09
N ALA A 49 9.65 -0.63 4.74
CA ALA A 49 10.79 -1.25 5.41
C ALA A 49 11.93 -1.57 4.41
N CYS A 50 11.60 -2.03 3.20
CA CYS A 50 12.61 -2.20 2.15
C CYS A 50 13.26 -0.86 1.75
N LEU A 51 12.50 0.26 1.69
CA LEU A 51 13.08 1.57 1.40
C LEU A 51 14.07 2.01 2.48
N VAL A 52 13.77 1.77 3.76
CA VAL A 52 14.73 2.00 4.86
C VAL A 52 15.97 1.15 4.65
N ALA A 53 15.82 -0.15 4.37
CA ALA A 53 16.93 -1.06 4.12
C ALA A 53 17.79 -0.65 2.92
N LEU A 54 17.20 -0.03 1.89
CA LEU A 54 17.93 0.51 0.74
C LEU A 54 18.80 1.70 1.15
N GLU A 55 18.31 2.62 1.95
CA GLU A 55 19.09 3.76 2.45
C GLU A 55 20.21 3.36 3.41
N GLU A 56 19.95 2.32 4.23
CA GLU A 56 20.97 1.73 5.11
C GLU A 56 22.06 0.95 4.35
N GLY A 57 21.84 0.65 3.06
CA GLY A 57 22.73 -0.21 2.28
C GLY A 57 22.63 -1.71 2.65
N THR A 58 21.64 -2.08 3.47
CA THR A 58 21.34 -3.47 3.83
C THR A 58 20.76 -4.24 2.65
N LEU A 59 19.96 -3.57 1.80
CA LEU A 59 19.33 -4.13 0.60
C LEU A 59 19.73 -3.29 -0.62
N ALA A 60 19.70 -3.88 -1.82
CA ALA A 60 19.87 -3.14 -3.07
C ALA A 60 18.79 -3.50 -4.07
N LEU A 61 18.25 -2.51 -4.81
CA LEU A 61 17.18 -2.74 -5.78
C LEU A 61 17.55 -3.75 -6.86
N GLU A 62 18.81 -3.74 -7.31
CA GLU A 62 19.31 -4.64 -8.35
C GLU A 62 19.88 -5.96 -7.79
N GLN A 63 19.80 -6.17 -6.48
CA GLN A 63 20.16 -7.45 -5.86
C GLN A 63 19.27 -8.57 -6.43
N PRO A 64 19.87 -9.69 -6.89
CA PRO A 64 19.10 -10.85 -7.36
C PRO A 64 18.19 -11.38 -6.26
N ALA A 65 16.90 -11.52 -6.58
CA ALA A 65 15.88 -12.05 -5.68
C ALA A 65 14.69 -12.61 -6.48
N GLY A 66 14.14 -13.75 -6.05
CA GLY A 66 13.06 -14.43 -6.75
C GLY A 66 13.56 -15.34 -7.89
N PRO A 67 12.82 -15.46 -9.00
CA PRO A 67 13.21 -16.32 -10.11
C PRO A 67 14.46 -15.80 -10.87
N PRO A 68 15.14 -16.64 -11.65
CA PRO A 68 16.32 -16.23 -12.40
C PRO A 68 16.09 -14.96 -13.24
N GLY A 69 16.97 -13.97 -13.10
CA GLY A 69 16.88 -12.67 -13.76
C GLY A 69 15.98 -11.66 -13.05
N SER A 70 15.30 -12.04 -11.97
CA SER A 70 14.53 -11.12 -11.11
C SER A 70 15.44 -10.47 -10.07
N THR A 71 15.07 -9.26 -9.64
CA THR A 71 15.73 -8.49 -8.59
C THR A 71 14.71 -8.02 -7.55
N VAL A 72 15.18 -7.43 -6.45
CA VAL A 72 14.34 -6.78 -5.44
C VAL A 72 13.38 -5.77 -6.09
N ARG A 73 13.85 -4.96 -7.07
CA ARG A 73 13.02 -4.02 -7.84
C ARG A 73 11.86 -4.73 -8.54
N HIS A 74 12.11 -5.88 -9.18
CA HIS A 74 11.06 -6.65 -9.84
C HIS A 74 10.01 -7.18 -8.86
N LEU A 75 10.43 -7.63 -7.67
CA LEU A 75 9.51 -8.13 -6.63
C LEU A 75 8.62 -7.01 -6.10
N LEU A 76 9.22 -5.86 -5.73
CA LEU A 76 8.48 -4.67 -5.27
C LEU A 76 7.47 -4.18 -6.31
N ALA A 77 7.86 -4.17 -7.58
CA ALA A 77 7.03 -3.67 -8.67
C ALA A 77 6.06 -4.72 -9.27
N HIS A 78 5.93 -5.90 -8.69
CA HIS A 78 5.11 -6.97 -9.26
C HIS A 78 5.46 -7.33 -10.72
N ALA A 79 6.75 -7.25 -11.05
CA ALA A 79 7.30 -7.51 -12.39
C ALA A 79 8.23 -8.73 -12.43
N SER A 80 8.27 -9.55 -11.39
CA SER A 80 9.17 -10.69 -11.28
C SER A 80 8.78 -11.92 -12.12
N GLY A 81 7.54 -11.94 -12.64
CA GLY A 81 6.99 -13.10 -13.35
C GLY A 81 6.38 -14.16 -12.43
N LEU A 82 6.44 -13.99 -11.11
CA LEU A 82 5.80 -14.90 -10.15
C LEU A 82 4.27 -14.74 -10.18
N PRO A 83 3.50 -15.85 -10.03
CA PRO A 83 2.04 -15.80 -9.97
C PRO A 83 1.52 -15.16 -8.70
N PHE A 84 0.20 -14.95 -8.62
CA PHE A 84 -0.48 -14.49 -7.39
C PHE A 84 -0.15 -15.39 -6.19
N GLU A 85 -0.30 -16.70 -6.36
CA GLU A 85 0.11 -17.75 -5.45
C GLU A 85 0.80 -18.87 -6.25
N GLY A 86 1.76 -19.58 -5.64
CA GLY A 86 2.51 -20.66 -6.29
C GLY A 86 3.95 -20.25 -6.63
N SER A 87 4.84 -21.23 -6.76
CA SER A 87 6.29 -20.99 -6.84
C SER A 87 6.85 -20.92 -8.26
N ALA A 88 6.13 -21.44 -9.27
CA ALA A 88 6.62 -21.48 -10.64
C ALA A 88 6.32 -20.16 -11.36
N PRO A 89 7.33 -19.48 -11.94
CA PRO A 89 7.11 -18.27 -12.74
C PRO A 89 6.21 -18.56 -13.95
N ILE A 90 5.31 -17.62 -14.27
CA ILE A 90 4.38 -17.68 -15.41
C ILE A 90 4.72 -16.67 -16.51
N ALA A 91 5.76 -15.86 -16.30
CA ALA A 91 6.34 -14.93 -17.26
C ALA A 91 7.81 -14.69 -16.93
N ARG A 92 8.55 -14.08 -17.82
CA ARG A 92 9.92 -13.59 -17.55
C ARG A 92 9.86 -12.30 -16.72
N PRO A 93 10.89 -12.02 -15.90
CA PRO A 93 11.00 -10.74 -15.23
C PRO A 93 10.93 -9.56 -16.22
N GLY A 94 10.15 -8.53 -15.89
CA GLY A 94 9.97 -7.34 -16.73
C GLY A 94 9.01 -7.51 -17.91
N GLU A 95 8.40 -8.68 -18.11
CA GLU A 95 7.52 -8.93 -19.25
C GLU A 95 6.07 -8.49 -19.01
N ARG A 96 5.57 -8.66 -17.81
CA ARG A 96 4.19 -8.36 -17.43
C ARG A 96 4.09 -7.87 -15.98
N ARG A 97 3.05 -7.09 -15.70
CA ARG A 97 2.67 -6.75 -14.32
C ARG A 97 1.78 -7.87 -13.77
N ILE A 98 2.35 -8.69 -12.88
CA ILE A 98 1.65 -9.81 -12.24
C ILE A 98 1.62 -9.57 -10.75
N TYR A 99 0.47 -9.13 -10.24
CA TYR A 99 0.28 -8.97 -8.80
C TYR A 99 0.54 -10.31 -8.09
N SER A 100 1.49 -10.32 -7.15
CA SER A 100 2.04 -11.55 -6.59
C SER A 100 2.21 -11.48 -5.07
N ASN A 101 1.50 -12.32 -4.34
CA ASN A 101 1.79 -12.57 -2.93
C ASN A 101 3.12 -13.33 -2.80
N THR A 102 3.33 -14.33 -3.66
CA THR A 102 4.59 -15.09 -3.70
C THR A 102 5.80 -14.17 -3.91
N GLY A 103 5.66 -13.12 -4.75
CA GLY A 103 6.70 -12.12 -4.93
C GLY A 103 7.06 -11.40 -3.63
N PHE A 104 6.07 -11.05 -2.82
CA PHE A 104 6.28 -10.42 -1.51
C PHE A 104 6.81 -11.39 -0.45
N GLU A 105 6.48 -12.68 -0.53
CA GLU A 105 7.16 -13.70 0.29
C GLU A 105 8.67 -13.75 -0.03
N ARG A 106 9.02 -13.78 -1.31
CA ARG A 106 10.44 -13.76 -1.74
C ARG A 106 11.14 -12.45 -1.39
N LEU A 107 10.42 -11.34 -1.41
CA LEU A 107 10.92 -10.05 -0.94
C LEU A 107 11.22 -10.08 0.57
N GLY A 108 10.30 -10.63 1.35
CA GLY A 108 10.50 -10.83 2.78
C GLY A 108 11.69 -11.74 3.10
N ASP A 109 11.85 -12.85 2.36
CA ASP A 109 13.02 -13.74 2.47
C ASP A 109 14.32 -12.99 2.16
N ALA A 110 14.35 -12.16 1.09
CA ALA A 110 15.51 -11.38 0.70
C ALA A 110 15.89 -10.33 1.76
N LEU A 111 14.90 -9.60 2.29
CA LEU A 111 15.09 -8.64 3.36
C LEU A 111 15.60 -9.32 4.64
N ALA A 112 14.96 -10.42 5.05
CA ALA A 112 15.36 -11.15 6.26
C ALA A 112 16.80 -11.69 6.14
N SER A 113 17.16 -12.23 4.98
CA SER A 113 18.52 -12.72 4.70
C SER A 113 19.56 -11.59 4.75
N ALA A 114 19.24 -10.44 4.15
CA ALA A 114 20.15 -9.29 4.11
C ALA A 114 20.32 -8.65 5.50
N ALA A 115 19.23 -8.51 6.25
CA ALA A 115 19.24 -7.91 7.58
C ALA A 115 19.71 -8.87 8.69
N GLY A 116 19.80 -10.18 8.42
CA GLY A 116 20.16 -11.18 9.42
C GLY A 116 19.12 -11.37 10.52
N MET A 117 17.87 -10.97 10.28
CA MET A 117 16.77 -11.08 11.23
C MET A 117 15.43 -11.31 10.53
N PRO A 118 14.39 -11.85 11.23
CA PRO A 118 13.06 -12.01 10.65
C PRO A 118 12.48 -10.68 10.12
N VAL A 119 11.76 -10.73 8.98
CA VAL A 119 11.14 -9.55 8.37
C VAL A 119 10.19 -8.80 9.34
N ALA A 120 9.47 -9.53 10.20
CA ALA A 120 8.59 -8.92 11.19
C ALA A 120 9.38 -8.10 12.23
N THR A 121 10.55 -8.57 12.64
CA THR A 121 11.46 -7.85 13.54
C THR A 121 12.02 -6.61 12.85
N TYR A 122 12.52 -6.75 11.62
CA TYR A 122 13.04 -5.61 10.87
C TYR A 122 11.96 -4.54 10.65
N LEU A 123 10.76 -4.92 10.22
CA LEU A 123 9.62 -4.02 10.07
C LEU A 123 9.32 -3.28 11.38
N ALA A 124 9.29 -4.01 12.50
CA ALA A 124 9.01 -3.41 13.81
C ALA A 124 10.07 -2.39 14.21
N GLU A 125 11.35 -2.68 13.99
CA GLU A 125 12.47 -1.81 14.39
C GLU A 125 12.66 -0.62 13.44
N ALA A 126 12.58 -0.87 12.14
CA ALA A 126 12.86 0.15 11.12
C ALA A 126 11.68 1.10 10.86
N VAL A 127 10.44 0.66 11.09
CA VAL A 127 9.25 1.44 10.73
C VAL A 127 8.28 1.62 11.88
N LEU A 128 7.81 0.52 12.49
CA LEU A 128 6.66 0.62 13.41
C LEU A 128 7.00 1.37 14.69
N ARG A 129 8.10 1.02 15.36
CA ARG A 129 8.54 1.70 16.59
C ARG A 129 8.91 3.18 16.37
N PRO A 130 9.71 3.54 15.34
CA PRO A 130 10.02 4.95 15.08
C PRO A 130 8.77 5.80 14.80
N LEU A 131 7.72 5.23 14.23
CA LEU A 131 6.46 5.92 13.96
C LEU A 131 5.45 5.84 15.13
N GLY A 132 5.77 5.13 16.21
CA GLY A 132 4.85 4.91 17.34
C GLY A 132 3.62 4.10 16.95
N MET A 133 3.77 3.13 16.02
CA MET A 133 2.71 2.24 15.57
C MET A 133 2.60 1.00 16.48
N ASP A 134 2.32 1.24 17.76
CA ASP A 134 2.43 0.24 18.83
C ASP A 134 1.36 -0.87 18.77
N ARG A 135 0.32 -0.67 17.97
CA ARG A 135 -0.77 -1.64 17.77
C ARG A 135 -0.70 -2.33 16.39
N THR A 136 0.43 -2.17 15.71
CA THR A 136 0.68 -2.80 14.40
C THR A 136 1.73 -3.88 14.55
N ASP A 137 1.42 -5.06 14.01
CA ASP A 137 2.36 -6.17 13.98
C ASP A 137 2.17 -7.03 12.72
N LEU A 138 3.25 -7.68 12.29
CA LEU A 138 3.23 -8.67 11.20
C LEU A 138 3.19 -10.07 11.82
N ARG A 139 2.04 -10.74 11.72
CA ARG A 139 1.79 -12.04 12.36
C ARG A 139 2.07 -13.25 11.48
N GLY A 140 2.37 -13.02 10.20
CA GLY A 140 2.58 -14.11 9.23
C GLY A 140 3.22 -13.59 7.95
N SER A 141 2.55 -13.79 6.83
CA SER A 141 3.02 -13.42 5.49
C SER A 141 3.29 -11.91 5.34
N PRO A 142 4.48 -11.53 4.84
CA PRO A 142 4.79 -10.14 4.48
C PRO A 142 3.92 -9.59 3.35
N ALA A 143 3.17 -10.45 2.67
CA ALA A 143 2.23 -10.06 1.63
C ALA A 143 0.86 -9.61 2.17
N LYS A 144 0.43 -10.10 3.36
CA LYS A 144 -1.00 -9.97 3.70
C LYS A 144 -1.37 -10.12 5.19
N ASP A 145 -0.45 -10.37 6.10
CA ASP A 145 -0.81 -10.77 7.46
C ASP A 145 -0.38 -9.78 8.55
N ALA A 146 -0.31 -8.48 8.21
CA ALA A 146 -0.25 -7.44 9.22
C ALA A 146 -1.63 -7.16 9.81
N TRP A 147 -1.61 -6.82 11.10
CA TRP A 147 -2.73 -6.29 11.86
C TRP A 147 -2.41 -4.87 12.29
N SER A 148 -3.38 -3.98 12.25
CA SER A 148 -3.17 -2.57 12.53
C SER A 148 -4.46 -1.88 12.99
N THR A 149 -4.34 -0.61 13.31
CA THR A 149 -5.44 0.31 13.64
C THR A 149 -5.45 1.49 12.67
N VAL A 150 -6.55 2.23 12.62
CA VAL A 150 -6.59 3.50 11.85
C VAL A 150 -5.61 4.52 12.44
N ASP A 151 -5.47 4.57 13.77
CA ASP A 151 -4.51 5.49 14.41
C ASP A 151 -3.09 5.25 13.94
N ASP A 152 -2.65 3.99 13.87
CA ASP A 152 -1.30 3.65 13.43
C ASP A 152 -1.12 3.88 11.92
N LEU A 153 -2.09 3.46 11.12
CA LEU A 153 -2.04 3.70 9.67
C LEU A 153 -2.12 5.18 9.31
N ALA A 154 -2.76 6.02 10.13
CA ALA A 154 -2.74 7.47 9.95
C ALA A 154 -1.35 8.07 10.19
N ARG A 155 -0.57 7.55 11.19
CA ARG A 155 0.84 7.91 11.36
C ARG A 155 1.67 7.51 10.14
N PHE A 156 1.45 6.30 9.63
CA PHE A 156 2.12 5.84 8.42
C PHE A 156 1.71 6.66 7.18
N ALA A 157 0.44 7.00 7.02
CA ALA A 157 -0.03 7.88 5.94
C ALA A 157 0.61 9.28 6.00
N ASN A 158 0.79 9.83 7.21
CA ASN A 158 1.51 11.08 7.41
C ASN A 158 2.98 10.95 6.99
N GLN A 159 3.63 9.80 7.29
CA GLN A 159 4.99 9.49 6.85
C GLN A 159 5.10 9.41 5.31
N LEU A 160 4.06 8.94 4.60
CA LEU A 160 4.00 8.94 3.14
C LEU A 160 3.75 10.34 2.54
N LEU A 161 3.16 11.27 3.30
CA LEU A 161 2.98 12.68 2.90
C LEU A 161 4.19 13.56 3.22
N ALA A 162 4.91 13.24 4.28
CA ALA A 162 6.05 14.01 4.78
C ALA A 162 7.08 13.03 5.39
N PRO A 163 7.92 12.40 4.55
CA PRO A 163 8.83 11.35 5.00
C PRO A 163 9.93 11.90 5.92
N THR A 164 10.19 11.16 7.00
CA THR A 164 11.26 11.43 7.97
C THR A 164 12.17 10.23 8.20
N LEU A 165 11.71 9.01 7.90
CA LEU A 165 12.51 7.79 8.03
C LEU A 165 13.31 7.45 6.75
N VAL A 166 12.89 7.99 5.62
CA VAL A 166 13.61 7.90 4.34
C VAL A 166 13.71 9.30 3.74
N ALA A 167 14.69 9.51 2.87
CA ALA A 167 14.81 10.76 2.13
C ALA A 167 13.60 10.97 1.19
N PRO A 168 13.15 12.22 0.97
CA PRO A 168 12.07 12.50 0.03
C PRO A 168 12.30 11.90 -1.36
N GLY A 169 13.53 11.95 -1.87
CA GLY A 169 13.88 11.38 -3.17
C GLY A 169 13.71 9.85 -3.25
N THR A 170 13.92 9.14 -2.15
CA THR A 170 13.68 7.69 -2.06
C THR A 170 12.19 7.37 -2.17
N LEU A 171 11.33 8.15 -1.48
CA LEU A 171 9.89 8.00 -1.60
C LEU A 171 9.38 8.40 -2.99
N ASP A 172 9.94 9.47 -3.58
CA ASP A 172 9.60 9.89 -4.94
C ASP A 172 9.95 8.79 -5.97
N GLU A 173 11.13 8.14 -5.87
CA GLU A 173 11.45 6.98 -6.70
C GLU A 173 10.47 5.84 -6.46
N ALA A 174 10.13 5.55 -5.21
CA ALA A 174 9.23 4.46 -4.85
C ALA A 174 7.81 4.66 -5.36
N THR A 175 7.35 5.89 -5.50
CA THR A 175 6.03 6.26 -6.02
C THR A 175 6.05 6.69 -7.49
N THR A 176 7.16 6.45 -8.19
CA THR A 176 7.30 6.58 -9.64
C THR A 176 7.14 5.21 -10.31
N GLU A 177 6.57 5.18 -11.51
CA GLU A 177 6.33 3.94 -12.24
C GLU A 177 7.64 3.19 -12.52
N GLN A 178 7.70 1.95 -12.05
CA GLN A 178 8.76 1.01 -12.33
C GLN A 178 8.36 0.13 -13.53
N PHE A 179 9.30 -0.15 -14.43
CA PHE A 179 9.02 -0.93 -15.65
C PHE A 179 7.81 -0.37 -16.41
N PRO A 180 7.90 0.83 -16.98
CA PRO A 180 6.77 1.53 -17.59
C PRO A 180 6.16 0.74 -18.76
N GLY A 181 4.84 0.91 -18.93
CA GLY A 181 4.11 0.31 -20.03
C GLY A 181 3.72 -1.16 -19.81
N LEU A 182 3.97 -1.77 -18.66
CA LEU A 182 3.54 -3.14 -18.40
C LEU A 182 2.02 -3.22 -18.21
N ALA A 183 1.36 -4.04 -19.03
CA ALA A 183 -0.02 -4.43 -18.81
C ALA A 183 -0.15 -5.46 -17.67
N GLY A 184 -1.29 -5.47 -16.99
CA GLY A 184 -1.54 -6.43 -15.91
C GLY A 184 -2.93 -6.32 -15.29
N VAL A 185 -3.18 -7.20 -14.32
CA VAL A 185 -4.44 -7.29 -13.60
C VAL A 185 -4.26 -6.74 -12.19
N VAL A 186 -5.22 -5.91 -11.76
CA VAL A 186 -5.43 -5.60 -10.34
C VAL A 186 -6.54 -6.53 -9.84
N PRO A 187 -6.24 -7.46 -8.91
CA PRO A 187 -7.20 -8.45 -8.45
C PRO A 187 -8.50 -7.81 -7.94
N GLY A 188 -9.64 -8.30 -8.45
CA GLY A 188 -10.97 -7.79 -8.07
C GLY A 188 -11.40 -6.50 -8.77
N LEU A 189 -10.52 -5.85 -9.57
CA LEU A 189 -10.85 -4.62 -10.30
C LEU A 189 -10.84 -4.82 -11.81
N GLY A 190 -9.83 -5.51 -12.35
CA GLY A 190 -9.76 -5.76 -13.78
C GLY A 190 -8.37 -5.67 -14.39
N SER A 191 -8.32 -5.68 -15.71
CA SER A 191 -7.08 -5.55 -16.50
C SER A 191 -6.86 -4.10 -16.91
N TYR A 192 -5.60 -3.67 -16.84
CA TYR A 192 -5.17 -2.33 -17.26
C TYR A 192 -3.96 -2.41 -18.17
N ASP A 193 -3.93 -1.52 -19.16
CA ASP A 193 -2.83 -1.39 -20.12
C ASP A 193 -2.58 0.12 -20.37
N PRO A 194 -1.55 0.71 -19.76
CA PRO A 194 -0.64 0.14 -18.76
C PRO A 194 -1.29 -0.04 -17.37
N ASN A 195 -0.65 -0.89 -16.55
CA ASN A 195 -0.93 -1.03 -15.12
C ASN A 195 0.26 -0.48 -14.31
N PRO A 196 0.34 0.84 -14.08
CA PRO A 196 1.48 1.46 -13.42
C PRO A 196 1.60 1.00 -11.95
N TRP A 197 2.85 0.78 -11.51
CA TRP A 197 3.21 0.35 -10.17
C TRP A 197 4.58 0.89 -9.78
N GLY A 198 4.72 1.38 -8.56
CA GLY A 198 5.98 1.81 -7.98
C GLY A 198 6.72 0.69 -7.25
N LEU A 199 7.58 1.03 -6.31
CA LEU A 199 8.25 0.07 -5.43
C LEU A 199 7.32 -0.33 -4.28
N GLY A 200 6.35 -1.22 -4.58
CA GLY A 200 5.36 -1.73 -3.64
C GLY A 200 4.10 -0.90 -3.50
N PHE A 201 3.98 0.19 -4.24
CA PHE A 201 2.81 1.07 -4.26
C PHE A 201 2.06 0.92 -5.59
N GLU A 202 0.75 0.64 -5.53
CA GLU A 202 -0.10 0.79 -6.70
C GLU A 202 -0.20 2.26 -7.06
N LEU A 203 -0.02 2.59 -8.34
CA LEU A 203 -0.21 3.94 -8.87
C LEU A 203 -1.53 4.02 -9.62
N LYS A 204 -2.31 5.08 -9.37
CA LYS A 204 -3.56 5.31 -10.11
C LYS A 204 -3.27 5.46 -11.61
N GLY A 205 -2.35 6.37 -11.97
CA GLY A 205 -2.06 6.65 -13.37
C GLY A 205 -3.33 7.03 -14.14
N THR A 206 -3.50 6.38 -15.29
CA THR A 206 -4.67 6.55 -16.17
C THR A 206 -5.73 5.46 -15.99
N LYS A 207 -5.61 4.62 -14.96
CA LYS A 207 -6.58 3.53 -14.71
C LYS A 207 -8.00 4.10 -14.52
N SER A 208 -8.95 3.54 -15.26
CA SER A 208 -10.37 3.86 -15.15
C SER A 208 -11.21 2.63 -15.53
N PRO A 209 -12.16 2.21 -14.66
CA PRO A 209 -12.40 2.71 -13.32
C PRO A 209 -11.24 2.41 -12.36
N HIS A 210 -11.17 3.14 -11.24
CA HIS A 210 -10.20 2.92 -10.17
C HIS A 210 -10.93 2.95 -8.81
N TRP A 211 -10.32 2.32 -7.79
CA TRP A 211 -10.92 2.26 -6.45
C TRP A 211 -10.81 3.56 -5.65
N THR A 212 -9.94 4.50 -6.07
CA THR A 212 -9.88 5.87 -5.52
C THR A 212 -10.76 6.85 -6.30
N ALA A 213 -10.75 8.12 -5.95
CA ALA A 213 -11.51 9.17 -6.63
C ALA A 213 -11.17 9.27 -8.13
N PRO A 214 -12.16 9.34 -9.03
CA PRO A 214 -11.90 9.56 -10.46
C PRO A 214 -11.12 10.84 -10.75
N GLU A 215 -11.44 11.94 -10.06
CA GLU A 215 -10.81 13.26 -10.17
C GLU A 215 -9.47 13.38 -9.42
N GLY A 216 -9.09 12.37 -8.60
CA GLY A 216 -7.82 12.36 -7.90
C GLY A 216 -6.64 12.36 -8.88
N SER A 217 -5.51 12.88 -8.42
CA SER A 217 -4.28 12.97 -9.21
C SER A 217 -3.90 11.63 -9.84
N PRO A 218 -3.38 11.60 -11.06
CA PRO A 218 -2.72 10.41 -11.62
C PRO A 218 -1.55 9.91 -10.75
N ARG A 219 -0.97 10.80 -9.93
CA ARG A 219 0.10 10.47 -8.97
C ARG A 219 -0.42 9.83 -7.69
N THR A 220 -1.74 9.70 -7.51
CA THR A 220 -2.31 8.99 -6.36
C THR A 220 -1.74 7.57 -6.29
N PHE A 221 -1.27 7.19 -5.12
CA PHE A 221 -0.69 5.88 -4.85
C PHE A 221 -1.23 5.28 -3.55
N GLY A 222 -1.08 3.98 -3.40
CA GLY A 222 -1.52 3.29 -2.19
C GLY A 222 -1.72 1.80 -2.41
N HIS A 223 -2.59 1.22 -1.62
CA HIS A 223 -3.02 -0.16 -1.77
C HIS A 223 -4.34 -0.41 -1.04
N PHE A 224 -5.11 -1.38 -1.53
CA PHE A 224 -6.24 -1.91 -0.80
C PHE A 224 -6.01 -3.38 -0.39
N GLY A 225 -6.77 -3.83 0.59
CA GLY A 225 -6.69 -5.17 1.14
C GLY A 225 -7.98 -5.95 0.94
N GLY A 226 -7.86 -7.27 0.73
CA GLY A 226 -8.99 -8.19 0.66
C GLY A 226 -9.86 -8.20 1.91
N SER A 227 -9.38 -7.66 3.03
CA SER A 227 -10.17 -7.45 4.27
C SER A 227 -11.12 -6.25 4.23
N GLY A 228 -11.31 -5.59 3.08
CA GLY A 228 -12.11 -4.38 2.98
C GLY A 228 -11.42 -3.12 3.50
N SER A 229 -10.10 -3.13 3.54
CA SER A 229 -9.25 -2.05 4.01
C SER A 229 -8.57 -1.32 2.85
N PHE A 230 -8.23 -0.04 3.03
CA PHE A 230 -7.37 0.67 2.10
C PHE A 230 -6.59 1.81 2.76
N LEU A 231 -5.50 2.17 2.11
CA LEU A 231 -4.76 3.40 2.33
C LEU A 231 -4.37 3.98 0.97
N TRP A 232 -4.74 5.23 0.72
CA TRP A 232 -4.24 5.97 -0.44
C TRP A 232 -3.68 7.33 -0.03
N VAL A 233 -2.76 7.82 -0.86
CA VAL A 233 -2.14 9.14 -0.77
C VAL A 233 -2.26 9.84 -2.12
N ASP A 234 -2.78 11.04 -2.14
CA ASP A 234 -2.74 11.96 -3.28
C ASP A 234 -1.71 13.06 -2.96
N PRO A 235 -0.51 13.02 -3.55
CA PRO A 235 0.56 13.95 -3.23
C PRO A 235 0.25 15.39 -3.71
N ASP A 236 -0.49 15.54 -4.80
CA ASP A 236 -0.86 16.85 -5.31
C ASP A 236 -1.94 17.50 -4.45
N ALA A 237 -2.85 16.70 -3.93
CA ALA A 237 -3.80 17.11 -2.91
C ALA A 237 -3.16 17.23 -1.52
N ARG A 238 -1.98 16.69 -1.27
CA ARG A 238 -1.35 16.57 0.05
C ARG A 238 -2.31 15.98 1.07
N LEU A 239 -3.00 14.92 0.65
CA LEU A 239 -4.05 14.25 1.40
C LEU A 239 -3.88 12.74 1.33
N ALA A 240 -4.19 12.07 2.42
CA ALA A 240 -4.31 10.63 2.46
C ALA A 240 -5.61 10.22 3.14
N CYS A 241 -6.08 9.02 2.84
CA CYS A 241 -7.23 8.44 3.48
C CYS A 241 -6.95 6.98 3.83
N VAL A 242 -7.37 6.59 5.01
CA VAL A 242 -7.29 5.24 5.56
C VAL A 242 -8.67 4.80 5.96
N VAL A 243 -9.07 3.59 5.57
CA VAL A 243 -10.31 2.97 6.05
C VAL A 243 -10.07 1.50 6.34
N LEU A 244 -10.59 1.04 7.46
CA LEU A 244 -10.64 -0.37 7.86
C LEU A 244 -12.10 -0.78 8.07
N THR A 245 -12.45 -1.98 7.61
CA THR A 245 -13.77 -2.57 7.82
C THR A 245 -13.65 -4.02 8.29
N ASP A 246 -14.74 -4.59 8.75
CA ASP A 246 -14.86 -6.01 9.12
C ASP A 246 -15.49 -6.88 8.02
N ARG A 247 -15.68 -6.30 6.83
CA ARG A 247 -16.23 -7.01 5.68
C ARG A 247 -15.18 -7.14 4.58
N GLU A 248 -15.00 -8.34 4.04
CA GLU A 248 -14.09 -8.57 2.92
C GLU A 248 -14.46 -7.74 1.69
N PHE A 249 -13.43 -7.39 0.92
CA PHE A 249 -13.55 -6.70 -0.36
C PHE A 249 -14.48 -7.48 -1.32
N GLY A 250 -15.31 -6.74 -2.04
CA GLY A 250 -16.24 -7.26 -3.03
C GLY A 250 -16.93 -6.13 -3.78
N ASP A 251 -18.00 -6.43 -4.49
CA ASP A 251 -18.72 -5.48 -5.36
C ASP A 251 -19.23 -4.22 -4.63
N TRP A 252 -19.44 -4.32 -3.31
CA TRP A 252 -19.86 -3.20 -2.48
C TRP A 252 -18.78 -2.13 -2.31
N ALA A 253 -17.50 -2.53 -2.37
CA ALA A 253 -16.38 -1.73 -1.92
C ALA A 253 -16.03 -0.60 -2.91
N THR A 254 -15.75 -0.93 -4.16
CA THR A 254 -15.23 0.03 -5.15
C THR A 254 -16.10 1.28 -5.32
N PRO A 255 -17.44 1.19 -5.47
CA PRO A 255 -18.28 2.39 -5.59
C PRO A 255 -18.24 3.27 -4.35
N LEU A 256 -18.26 2.66 -3.15
CA LEU A 256 -18.27 3.39 -1.88
C LEU A 256 -16.91 4.01 -1.57
N TRP A 257 -15.82 3.32 -1.87
CA TRP A 257 -14.46 3.83 -1.69
C TRP A 257 -14.16 5.01 -2.61
N SER A 258 -14.57 4.90 -3.89
CA SER A 258 -14.43 5.98 -4.86
C SER A 258 -15.24 7.22 -4.44
N ALA A 259 -16.49 7.05 -4.01
CA ALA A 259 -17.33 8.15 -3.55
C ALA A 259 -16.77 8.82 -2.29
N LEU A 260 -16.31 8.04 -1.30
CA LEU A 260 -15.67 8.59 -0.09
C LEU A 260 -14.38 9.34 -0.44
N SER A 261 -13.57 8.79 -1.35
CA SER A 261 -12.34 9.44 -1.80
C SER A 261 -12.62 10.78 -2.48
N SER A 262 -13.65 10.85 -3.33
CA SER A 262 -14.11 12.10 -3.96
C SER A 262 -14.56 13.13 -2.93
N ALA A 263 -15.34 12.71 -1.93
CA ALA A 263 -15.78 13.60 -0.86
C ALA A 263 -14.59 14.14 -0.06
N ALA A 264 -13.61 13.29 0.29
CA ALA A 264 -12.42 13.70 1.03
C ALA A 264 -11.56 14.72 0.26
N LEU A 265 -11.41 14.56 -1.06
CA LEU A 265 -10.71 15.54 -1.91
C LEU A 265 -11.48 16.86 -2.02
N SER A 266 -12.82 16.80 -2.13
CA SER A 266 -13.67 18.00 -2.25
C SER A 266 -13.66 18.85 -0.97
N GLU A 267 -13.65 18.25 0.22
CA GLU A 267 -13.55 18.96 1.49
C GLU A 267 -12.26 19.78 1.63
N ARG A 268 -11.16 19.26 1.06
CA ARG A 268 -9.90 20.00 1.03
C ARG A 268 -9.99 21.29 0.23
N ALA A 269 -10.72 21.26 -0.90
CA ALA A 269 -10.83 22.42 -1.79
C ALA A 269 -11.65 23.58 -1.19
N GLY A 270 -12.45 23.29 -0.15
CA GLY A 270 -13.29 24.27 0.55
C GLY A 270 -12.69 24.80 1.87
N ALA A 271 -11.52 24.30 2.29
CA ALA A 271 -10.80 24.70 3.51
C ALA A 271 -9.55 25.52 3.18
#